data_30e5d6e1b5218e2bf3c89ceeaed470bf
#
_entry.id   30e5d6e1b5218e2bf3c89ceeaed470bf
#
_cell.length_a   1.000
_cell.length_b   1.000
_cell.length_c   1.000
_cell.angle_alpha   90.00
_cell.angle_beta   90.00
_cell.angle_gamma   90.00
#
_symmetry.space_group_name_H-M   'P 1'
#
loop_
_entity.id
_entity.type
_entity.pdbx_description
1 polymer ?
#
loop_
_entity_poly.entity_id
_entity_poly.type
_entity_poly.pdbx_seq_one_letter_code
_entity_poly.pdbx_strand_id
1 'polypeptide(L)'
;MEIFHSYTPYVEPLSLDEAFLDVTGSERLLGTGRQIAAAIRAKVETQEGITCSVGIAPSKFIAKLASSRCKPNGMLEIPADRILNFLHPLPVSAIWGVGPKTTEVLEQLGLRTVADVAHTPRSTLIRALGEANGASLYELAWGRDYRDVVSDEPEKSISAAETFDRDIDDVEVILQEFLRLSEKATARLRERSLYAKTISIKVRFADFTTVNRSKTLSLPIDSTHETYEVVKNLYYALRLDRVRLRLVGVSLENLCLEAAEQLILGGRERGWREAESAVDRAQARFGRGSVRPARLLSREDET
;
A
#
# COMPACT_ATOMS: atom_id res chain seq x y z
N MET A 1 11.54 8.91 -10.39
CA MET A 1 10.98 7.89 -11.33
C MET A 1 11.45 8.11 -12.77
N GLU A 2 11.48 9.32 -13.29
CA GLU A 2 11.95 9.62 -14.67
C GLU A 2 13.33 9.05 -14.97
N ILE A 3 14.25 9.12 -13.99
CA ILE A 3 15.58 8.51 -14.13
C ILE A 3 15.46 7.01 -14.42
N PHE A 4 14.62 6.28 -13.70
CA PHE A 4 14.46 4.83 -13.88
C PHE A 4 13.86 4.50 -15.24
N HIS A 5 12.82 5.22 -15.65
CA HIS A 5 12.19 5.04 -16.97
C HIS A 5 13.13 5.36 -18.15
N SER A 6 14.21 6.11 -17.93
CA SER A 6 15.23 6.31 -18.97
C SER A 6 16.11 5.08 -19.25
N TYR A 7 16.02 4.04 -18.40
CA TYR A 7 16.77 2.78 -18.56
C TYR A 7 15.89 1.61 -18.96
N THR A 8 14.63 1.58 -18.52
CA THR A 8 13.67 0.52 -18.85
C THR A 8 12.23 1.03 -18.71
N PRO A 9 11.28 0.55 -19.53
CA PRO A 9 9.86 0.81 -19.29
C PRO A 9 9.30 0.01 -18.10
N TYR A 10 9.96 -1.09 -17.72
CA TYR A 10 9.50 -1.98 -16.65
C TYR A 10 10.04 -1.52 -15.29
N VAL A 11 9.32 -0.59 -14.68
CA VAL A 11 9.63 -0.03 -13.35
C VAL A 11 8.45 -0.27 -12.43
N GLU A 12 8.64 -1.04 -11.36
CA GLU A 12 7.64 -1.31 -10.34
C GLU A 12 8.00 -0.56 -9.06
N PRO A 13 7.27 0.50 -8.71
CA PRO A 13 7.42 1.16 -7.41
C PRO A 13 6.99 0.24 -6.28
N LEU A 14 7.85 0.05 -5.28
CA LEU A 14 7.54 -0.74 -4.09
C LEU A 14 7.13 0.14 -2.90
N SER A 15 7.77 1.31 -2.80
CA SER A 15 7.49 2.34 -1.79
C SER A 15 7.84 3.73 -2.35
N LEU A 16 7.84 4.76 -1.51
CA LEU A 16 8.24 6.10 -1.91
C LEU A 16 9.72 6.19 -2.32
N ASP A 17 10.54 5.28 -1.82
CA ASP A 17 12.01 5.28 -1.94
C ASP A 17 12.58 3.99 -2.53
N GLU A 18 11.76 3.02 -2.91
CA GLU A 18 12.19 1.75 -3.49
C GLU A 18 11.43 1.43 -4.79
N ALA A 19 12.16 0.90 -5.77
CA ALA A 19 11.57 0.37 -7.00
C ALA A 19 12.35 -0.84 -7.51
N PHE A 20 11.67 -1.74 -8.22
CA PHE A 20 12.27 -2.76 -9.04
C PHE A 20 12.33 -2.30 -10.50
N LEU A 21 13.39 -2.69 -11.17
CA LEU A 21 13.60 -2.43 -12.60
C LEU A 21 13.94 -3.76 -13.28
N ASP A 22 13.20 -4.14 -14.30
CA ASP A 22 13.66 -5.19 -15.20
C ASP A 22 14.43 -4.55 -16.35
N VAL A 23 15.74 -4.77 -16.35
CA VAL A 23 16.67 -4.23 -17.33
C VAL A 23 17.09 -5.23 -18.39
N THR A 24 16.57 -6.46 -18.36
CA THR A 24 16.93 -7.55 -19.26
C THR A 24 16.86 -7.14 -20.73
N GLY A 25 15.78 -6.45 -21.12
CA GLY A 25 15.60 -5.96 -22.50
C GLY A 25 16.52 -4.79 -22.88
N SER A 26 17.12 -4.12 -21.91
CA SER A 26 17.97 -2.93 -22.12
C SER A 26 19.47 -3.25 -22.20
N GLU A 27 19.87 -4.45 -21.83
CA GLU A 27 21.30 -4.82 -21.72
C GLU A 27 22.06 -4.70 -23.04
N ARG A 28 21.44 -4.96 -24.18
CA ARG A 28 22.08 -4.83 -25.50
C ARG A 28 22.47 -3.38 -25.85
N LEU A 29 21.74 -2.41 -25.32
CA LEU A 29 21.95 -0.98 -25.61
C LEU A 29 22.73 -0.26 -24.51
N LEU A 30 22.48 -0.62 -23.25
CA LEU A 30 22.96 0.13 -22.09
C LEU A 30 24.04 -0.60 -21.28
N GLY A 31 24.38 -1.84 -21.70
CA GLY A 31 25.38 -2.66 -21.00
C GLY A 31 24.76 -3.57 -19.95
N THR A 32 25.60 -4.29 -19.21
CA THR A 32 25.18 -5.25 -18.18
C THR A 32 24.36 -4.62 -17.07
N GLY A 33 23.56 -5.41 -16.35
CA GLY A 33 22.82 -4.93 -15.17
C GLY A 33 23.69 -4.15 -14.19
N ARG A 34 24.96 -4.55 -14.02
CA ARG A 34 25.94 -3.83 -13.19
C ARG A 34 26.29 -2.45 -13.74
N GLN A 35 26.49 -2.33 -15.05
CA GLN A 35 26.77 -1.05 -15.69
C GLN A 35 25.57 -0.10 -15.61
N ILE A 36 24.37 -0.62 -15.87
CA ILE A 36 23.12 0.12 -15.73
C ILE A 36 22.93 0.62 -14.28
N ALA A 37 23.13 -0.25 -13.29
CA ALA A 37 23.04 0.10 -11.89
C ALA A 37 24.02 1.21 -11.48
N ALA A 38 25.27 1.14 -11.96
CA ALA A 38 26.26 2.18 -11.74
C ALA A 38 25.86 3.52 -12.36
N ALA A 39 25.31 3.50 -13.58
CA ALA A 39 24.83 4.69 -14.29
C ALA A 39 23.62 5.32 -13.58
N ILE A 40 22.65 4.50 -13.12
CA ILE A 40 21.50 4.96 -12.34
C ILE A 40 21.97 5.65 -11.06
N ARG A 41 22.88 5.04 -10.29
CA ARG A 41 23.40 5.62 -9.05
C ARG A 41 24.07 6.98 -9.28
N ALA A 42 24.93 7.07 -10.29
CA ALA A 42 25.60 8.32 -10.64
C ALA A 42 24.59 9.41 -11.06
N LYS A 43 23.57 9.04 -11.83
CA LYS A 43 22.54 9.98 -12.29
C LYS A 43 21.63 10.46 -11.14
N VAL A 44 21.24 9.58 -10.22
CA VAL A 44 20.48 9.94 -9.02
C VAL A 44 21.30 10.92 -8.15
N GLU A 45 22.57 10.61 -7.90
CA GLU A 45 23.42 11.48 -7.09
C GLU A 45 23.62 12.86 -7.74
N THR A 46 23.83 12.90 -9.05
CA THR A 46 24.08 14.16 -9.78
C THR A 46 22.84 15.02 -9.93
N GLN A 47 21.67 14.41 -10.18
CA GLN A 47 20.45 15.16 -10.49
C GLN A 47 19.60 15.45 -9.25
N GLU A 48 19.57 14.51 -8.29
CA GLU A 48 18.69 14.62 -7.12
C GLU A 48 19.46 14.97 -5.83
N GLY A 49 20.80 14.92 -5.85
CA GLY A 49 21.63 15.21 -4.68
C GLY A 49 21.54 14.18 -3.56
N ILE A 50 21.01 12.98 -3.83
CA ILE A 50 20.89 11.89 -2.87
C ILE A 50 21.63 10.65 -3.38
N THR A 51 21.97 9.74 -2.47
CA THR A 51 22.58 8.45 -2.82
C THR A 51 21.55 7.32 -2.78
N CYS A 52 21.78 6.27 -3.58
CA CYS A 52 20.96 5.06 -3.55
C CYS A 52 21.81 3.79 -3.53
N SER A 53 21.28 2.73 -2.96
CA SER A 53 21.88 1.39 -2.96
C SER A 53 21.14 0.52 -3.96
N VAL A 54 21.88 -0.26 -4.77
CA VAL A 54 21.29 -1.10 -5.82
C VAL A 54 21.71 -2.55 -5.65
N GLY A 55 20.71 -3.44 -5.59
CA GLY A 55 20.90 -4.89 -5.66
C GLY A 55 20.60 -5.37 -7.08
N ILE A 56 21.46 -6.24 -7.62
CA ILE A 56 21.33 -6.81 -8.95
C ILE A 56 21.24 -8.33 -8.81
N ALA A 57 20.16 -8.93 -9.31
CA ALA A 57 19.95 -10.36 -9.20
C ALA A 57 18.91 -10.85 -10.22
N PRO A 58 18.78 -12.15 -10.45
CA PRO A 58 17.79 -12.71 -11.37
C PRO A 58 16.34 -12.63 -10.89
N SER A 59 16.08 -12.28 -9.62
CA SER A 59 14.73 -12.18 -9.06
C SER A 59 14.57 -10.98 -8.14
N LYS A 60 13.33 -10.50 -8.00
CA LYS A 60 12.97 -9.34 -7.15
C LYS A 60 13.41 -9.54 -5.70
N PHE A 61 13.16 -10.72 -5.14
CA PHE A 61 13.53 -11.03 -3.76
C PHE A 61 15.02 -10.89 -3.49
N ILE A 62 15.83 -11.51 -4.34
CA ILE A 62 17.30 -11.49 -4.16
C ILE A 62 17.86 -10.10 -4.45
N ALA A 63 17.34 -9.38 -5.46
CA ALA A 63 17.73 -8.00 -5.73
C ALA A 63 17.44 -7.06 -4.54
N LYS A 64 16.23 -7.15 -3.95
CA LYS A 64 15.86 -6.38 -2.75
C LYS A 64 16.78 -6.70 -1.57
N LEU A 65 17.05 -7.97 -1.33
CA LEU A 65 17.93 -8.40 -0.24
C LEU A 65 19.37 -7.91 -0.46
N ALA A 66 19.89 -8.01 -1.69
CA ALA A 66 21.20 -7.49 -2.06
C ALA A 66 21.29 -5.97 -1.86
N SER A 67 20.26 -5.22 -2.29
CA SER A 67 20.20 -3.77 -2.05
C SER A 67 20.26 -3.43 -0.56
N SER A 68 19.49 -4.16 0.27
CA SER A 68 19.50 -3.95 1.72
C SER A 68 20.87 -4.24 2.36
N ARG A 69 21.59 -5.24 1.84
CA ARG A 69 22.90 -5.67 2.36
C ARG A 69 24.08 -4.77 1.94
N CYS A 70 23.91 -3.98 0.90
CA CYS A 70 24.95 -3.03 0.46
C CYS A 70 24.67 -1.57 0.88
N LYS A 71 23.68 -1.32 1.74
CA LYS A 71 23.44 0.02 2.31
C LYS A 71 24.58 0.40 3.29
N PRO A 72 24.97 1.68 3.39
CA PRO A 72 24.53 2.80 2.54
C PRO A 72 25.32 2.89 1.21
N ASN A 73 24.73 3.53 0.22
CA ASN A 73 25.37 3.91 -1.06
C ASN A 73 26.22 2.79 -1.70
N GLY A 74 25.71 1.56 -1.66
CA GLY A 74 26.41 0.39 -2.17
C GLY A 74 25.76 -0.17 -3.44
N MET A 75 26.48 -1.12 -4.04
CA MET A 75 25.99 -1.91 -5.17
C MET A 75 26.43 -3.36 -4.99
N LEU A 76 25.50 -4.29 -5.02
CA LEU A 76 25.77 -5.71 -4.82
C LEU A 76 25.06 -6.53 -5.91
N GLU A 77 25.84 -7.33 -6.61
CA GLU A 77 25.34 -8.27 -7.63
C GLU A 77 25.41 -9.71 -7.10
N ILE A 78 24.32 -10.43 -7.21
CA ILE A 78 24.20 -11.85 -6.83
C ILE A 78 23.84 -12.63 -8.09
N PRO A 79 24.81 -13.27 -8.76
CA PRO A 79 24.54 -14.12 -9.91
C PRO A 79 23.81 -15.40 -9.50
N ALA A 80 23.13 -16.05 -10.46
CA ALA A 80 22.25 -17.18 -10.23
C ALA A 80 22.93 -18.35 -9.48
N ASP A 81 24.18 -18.64 -9.79
CA ASP A 81 24.98 -19.71 -9.18
C ASP A 81 25.42 -19.42 -7.74
N ARG A 82 25.28 -18.17 -7.27
CA ARG A 82 25.66 -17.71 -5.93
C ARG A 82 24.47 -17.47 -5.00
N ILE A 83 23.24 -17.61 -5.48
CA ILE A 83 22.02 -17.30 -4.71
C ILE A 83 21.98 -18.08 -3.39
N LEU A 84 22.14 -19.39 -3.41
CA LEU A 84 22.04 -20.20 -2.19
C LEU A 84 23.18 -19.93 -1.21
N ASN A 85 24.40 -19.72 -1.72
CA ASN A 85 25.55 -19.37 -0.89
C ASN A 85 25.37 -18.01 -0.18
N PHE A 86 24.69 -17.08 -0.84
CA PHE A 86 24.35 -15.77 -0.27
C PHE A 86 23.18 -15.86 0.71
N LEU A 87 22.15 -16.63 0.37
CA LEU A 87 20.87 -16.63 1.06
C LEU A 87 20.86 -17.52 2.32
N HIS A 88 21.36 -18.75 2.22
CA HIS A 88 21.25 -19.77 3.26
C HIS A 88 21.87 -19.39 4.61
N PRO A 89 23.00 -18.68 4.71
CA PRO A 89 23.57 -18.26 6.00
C PRO A 89 22.77 -17.17 6.71
N LEU A 90 21.80 -16.53 6.04
CA LEU A 90 21.08 -15.40 6.60
C LEU A 90 20.04 -15.86 7.64
N PRO A 91 19.70 -14.99 8.61
CA PRO A 91 18.62 -15.26 9.55
C PRO A 91 17.27 -15.31 8.81
N VAL A 92 16.30 -16.04 9.35
CA VAL A 92 14.94 -16.18 8.76
C VAL A 92 14.26 -14.83 8.53
N SER A 93 14.53 -13.86 9.39
CA SER A 93 14.01 -12.48 9.26
C SER A 93 14.51 -11.73 8.02
N ALA A 94 15.52 -12.25 7.33
CA ALA A 94 16.00 -11.68 6.07
C ALA A 94 15.08 -12.02 4.88
N ILE A 95 14.24 -13.04 5.01
CA ILE A 95 13.30 -13.41 3.93
C ILE A 95 12.20 -12.35 3.83
N TRP A 96 11.97 -11.85 2.64
CA TRP A 96 10.93 -10.87 2.39
C TRP A 96 9.55 -11.39 2.77
N GLY A 97 8.83 -10.64 3.62
CA GLY A 97 7.54 -11.03 4.19
C GLY A 97 7.63 -11.70 5.56
N VAL A 98 8.82 -12.00 6.05
CA VAL A 98 9.02 -12.52 7.41
C VAL A 98 9.17 -11.36 8.39
N GLY A 99 8.07 -11.01 9.04
CA GLY A 99 8.02 -10.02 10.12
C GLY A 99 8.26 -10.66 11.50
N PRO A 100 8.27 -9.86 12.59
CA PRO A 100 8.54 -10.35 13.96
C PRO A 100 7.70 -11.55 14.38
N LYS A 101 6.39 -11.54 14.10
CA LYS A 101 5.49 -12.65 14.44
C LYS A 101 5.84 -13.95 13.71
N THR A 102 6.17 -13.85 12.42
CA THR A 102 6.58 -15.03 11.65
C THR A 102 7.94 -15.54 12.09
N THR A 103 8.87 -14.63 12.43
CA THR A 103 10.17 -14.99 13.00
C THR A 103 10.00 -15.77 14.27
N GLU A 104 9.16 -15.32 15.21
CA GLU A 104 8.87 -16.00 16.46
C GLU A 104 8.35 -17.44 16.23
N VAL A 105 7.40 -17.62 15.31
CA VAL A 105 6.86 -18.95 14.96
C VAL A 105 7.97 -19.85 14.42
N LEU A 106 8.83 -19.35 13.54
CA LEU A 106 9.94 -20.12 12.97
C LEU A 106 10.98 -20.49 14.03
N GLU A 107 11.33 -19.57 14.91
CA GLU A 107 12.25 -19.81 16.03
C GLU A 107 11.72 -20.84 17.03
N GLN A 108 10.41 -20.85 17.31
CA GLN A 108 9.75 -21.89 18.12
C GLN A 108 9.85 -23.28 17.48
N LEU A 109 9.94 -23.35 16.14
CA LEU A 109 10.21 -24.58 15.41
C LEU A 109 11.71 -24.93 15.33
N GLY A 110 12.59 -24.12 15.94
CA GLY A 110 14.04 -24.30 15.89
C GLY A 110 14.69 -23.77 14.59
N LEU A 111 13.94 -23.08 13.72
CA LEU A 111 14.42 -22.58 12.45
C LEU A 111 14.96 -21.15 12.61
N ARG A 112 16.26 -20.95 12.48
CA ARG A 112 16.93 -19.68 12.69
C ARG A 112 17.52 -19.08 11.43
N THR A 113 17.94 -19.93 10.50
CA THR A 113 18.55 -19.54 9.23
C THR A 113 17.63 -19.86 8.05
N VAL A 114 17.88 -19.22 6.92
CA VAL A 114 17.18 -19.56 5.67
C VAL A 114 17.45 -20.99 5.26
N ALA A 115 18.65 -21.52 5.51
CA ALA A 115 18.97 -22.92 5.29
C ALA A 115 18.07 -23.86 6.09
N ASP A 116 17.78 -23.55 7.35
CA ASP A 116 16.89 -24.36 8.18
C ASP A 116 15.49 -24.43 7.55
N VAL A 117 14.99 -23.28 7.09
CA VAL A 117 13.69 -23.21 6.39
C VAL A 117 13.70 -24.01 5.08
N ALA A 118 14.74 -23.86 4.27
CA ALA A 118 14.87 -24.57 3.00
C ALA A 118 14.85 -26.12 3.18
N HIS A 119 15.50 -26.62 4.23
CA HIS A 119 15.57 -28.04 4.50
C HIS A 119 14.39 -28.59 5.33
N THR A 120 13.48 -27.71 5.76
CA THR A 120 12.24 -28.13 6.45
C THR A 120 11.19 -28.56 5.41
N PRO A 121 10.47 -29.69 5.65
CA PRO A 121 9.40 -30.10 4.73
C PRO A 121 8.37 -28.99 4.53
N ARG A 122 8.00 -28.75 3.26
CA ARG A 122 7.01 -27.72 2.87
C ARG A 122 5.70 -27.85 3.65
N SER A 123 5.25 -29.08 3.93
CA SER A 123 4.04 -29.37 4.71
C SER A 123 4.12 -28.90 6.16
N THR A 124 5.31 -28.89 6.76
CA THR A 124 5.54 -28.37 8.11
C THR A 124 5.40 -26.86 8.15
N LEU A 125 5.96 -26.15 7.18
CA LEU A 125 5.83 -24.71 7.05
C LEU A 125 4.37 -24.28 6.78
N ILE A 126 3.66 -25.02 5.93
CA ILE A 126 2.24 -24.79 5.64
C ILE A 126 1.40 -24.97 6.91
N ARG A 127 1.67 -26.01 7.71
CA ARG A 127 0.94 -26.25 8.95
C ARG A 127 1.15 -25.11 9.97
N ALA A 128 2.35 -24.55 10.03
CA ALA A 128 2.70 -23.50 10.98
C ALA A 128 2.22 -22.09 10.56
N LEU A 129 2.26 -21.79 9.26
CA LEU A 129 2.08 -20.44 8.72
C LEU A 129 0.87 -20.26 7.80
N GLY A 130 0.13 -21.35 7.55
CA GLY A 130 -0.96 -21.38 6.56
C GLY A 130 -0.44 -21.66 5.14
N GLU A 131 -1.37 -22.10 4.26
CA GLU A 131 -1.06 -22.58 2.91
C GLU A 131 -0.21 -21.57 2.11
N ALA A 132 -0.72 -20.35 1.96
CA ALA A 132 -0.07 -19.34 1.13
C ALA A 132 1.32 -18.93 1.64
N ASN A 133 1.41 -18.60 2.95
CA ASN A 133 2.66 -18.12 3.54
C ASN A 133 3.70 -19.23 3.64
N GLY A 134 3.31 -20.42 4.07
CA GLY A 134 4.23 -21.56 4.21
C GLY A 134 4.78 -22.03 2.87
N ALA A 135 3.94 -22.07 1.82
CA ALA A 135 4.35 -22.40 0.47
C ALA A 135 5.32 -21.35 -0.11
N SER A 136 4.95 -20.07 0.00
CA SER A 136 5.79 -18.95 -0.47
C SER A 136 7.14 -18.93 0.24
N LEU A 137 7.15 -19.10 1.55
CA LEU A 137 8.38 -19.11 2.33
C LEU A 137 9.33 -20.23 1.92
N TYR A 138 8.80 -21.43 1.65
CA TYR A 138 9.59 -22.55 1.16
C TYR A 138 10.27 -22.23 -0.17
N GLU A 139 9.55 -21.66 -1.16
CA GLU A 139 10.13 -21.29 -2.44
C GLU A 139 11.19 -20.19 -2.29
N LEU A 140 10.88 -19.16 -1.50
CA LEU A 140 11.84 -18.08 -1.25
C LEU A 140 13.11 -18.56 -0.55
N ALA A 141 13.02 -19.54 0.37
CA ALA A 141 14.19 -20.10 1.05
C ALA A 141 15.13 -20.85 0.07
N TRP A 142 14.61 -21.33 -1.04
CA TRP A 142 15.39 -21.87 -2.17
C TRP A 142 15.79 -20.82 -3.20
N GLY A 143 15.57 -19.52 -2.92
CA GLY A 143 15.86 -18.43 -3.83
C GLY A 143 14.94 -18.36 -5.06
N ARG A 144 13.81 -19.06 -5.02
CA ARG A 144 12.84 -19.12 -6.13
C ARG A 144 11.79 -18.04 -5.94
N ASP A 145 11.82 -17.04 -6.79
CA ASP A 145 10.83 -15.98 -6.87
C ASP A 145 10.53 -15.72 -8.36
N TYR A 146 9.35 -16.15 -8.78
CA TYR A 146 8.90 -16.09 -10.18
C TYR A 146 8.05 -14.83 -10.47
N ARG A 147 7.99 -13.88 -9.56
CA ARG A 147 7.22 -12.65 -9.76
C ARG A 147 7.95 -11.74 -10.74
N ASP A 148 7.27 -11.40 -11.82
CA ASP A 148 7.76 -10.40 -12.77
C ASP A 148 7.72 -8.99 -12.18
N VAL A 149 8.46 -8.06 -12.80
CA VAL A 149 8.36 -6.62 -12.53
C VAL A 149 7.11 -6.10 -13.23
N VAL A 150 6.14 -5.58 -12.46
CA VAL A 150 4.85 -5.10 -12.95
C VAL A 150 4.79 -3.58 -12.81
N SER A 151 4.81 -2.86 -13.94
CA SER A 151 4.86 -1.39 -13.94
C SER A 151 3.56 -0.74 -13.50
N ASP A 152 2.43 -1.36 -13.83
CA ASP A 152 1.09 -0.78 -13.64
C ASP A 152 0.18 -1.79 -12.92
N GLU A 153 0.45 -2.04 -11.62
CA GLU A 153 -0.49 -2.83 -10.83
C GLU A 153 -1.72 -1.97 -10.49
N PRO A 154 -2.94 -2.37 -10.88
CA PRO A 154 -4.13 -1.61 -10.57
C PRO A 154 -4.33 -1.49 -9.06
N GLU A 155 -4.73 -0.31 -8.61
CA GLU A 155 -5.00 -0.08 -7.20
C GLU A 155 -6.13 -0.99 -6.71
N LYS A 156 -5.87 -1.72 -5.63
CA LYS A 156 -6.84 -2.64 -5.01
C LYS A 156 -7.77 -1.93 -4.03
N SER A 157 -7.28 -0.83 -3.44
CA SER A 157 -8.02 -0.03 -2.46
C SER A 157 -7.45 1.38 -2.35
N ILE A 158 -8.31 2.33 -2.01
CA ILE A 158 -7.93 3.69 -1.63
C ILE A 158 -8.37 3.92 -0.19
N SER A 159 -7.45 4.29 0.69
CA SER A 159 -7.75 4.48 2.10
C SER A 159 -7.19 5.77 2.66
N ALA A 160 -7.84 6.28 3.70
CA ALA A 160 -7.36 7.36 4.53
C ALA A 160 -7.59 6.99 6.00
N ALA A 161 -6.61 7.27 6.85
CA ALA A 161 -6.72 7.03 8.28
C ALA A 161 -6.02 8.16 9.03
N GLU A 162 -6.48 8.40 10.25
CA GLU A 162 -5.92 9.39 11.16
C GLU A 162 -5.73 8.78 12.54
N THR A 163 -4.57 9.05 13.12
CA THR A 163 -4.29 8.74 14.52
C THR A 163 -4.43 10.03 15.32
N PHE A 164 -5.34 10.06 16.26
CA PHE A 164 -5.56 11.23 17.10
C PHE A 164 -4.37 11.47 18.03
N ASP A 165 -4.01 12.73 18.27
CA ASP A 165 -2.96 13.12 19.22
C ASP A 165 -3.28 12.65 20.64
N ARG A 166 -4.56 12.61 20.99
CA ARG A 166 -5.11 12.04 22.23
C ARG A 166 -6.32 11.18 21.92
N ASP A 167 -6.54 10.15 22.72
CA ASP A 167 -7.67 9.25 22.53
C ASP A 167 -9.00 10.01 22.71
N ILE A 168 -9.94 9.89 21.77
CA ILE A 168 -11.20 10.63 21.66
C ILE A 168 -12.38 9.72 21.99
N ASP A 169 -13.33 10.23 22.79
CA ASP A 169 -14.62 9.60 23.11
C ASP A 169 -15.83 10.43 22.66
N ASP A 170 -15.58 11.61 22.10
CA ASP A 170 -16.62 12.47 21.54
C ASP A 170 -17.05 11.95 20.16
N VAL A 171 -18.31 11.52 20.07
CA VAL A 171 -18.90 10.96 18.85
C VAL A 171 -18.95 11.99 17.71
N GLU A 172 -19.20 13.26 18.02
CA GLU A 172 -19.27 14.31 16.99
C GLU A 172 -17.90 14.55 16.37
N VAL A 173 -16.84 14.60 17.17
CA VAL A 173 -15.45 14.72 16.70
C VAL A 173 -15.07 13.51 15.86
N ILE A 174 -15.43 12.30 16.29
CA ILE A 174 -15.18 11.06 15.54
C ILE A 174 -15.89 11.07 14.19
N LEU A 175 -17.16 11.48 14.16
CA LEU A 175 -17.95 11.54 12.91
C LEU A 175 -17.45 12.66 11.99
N GLN A 176 -16.99 13.79 12.52
CA GLN A 176 -16.36 14.84 11.74
C GLN A 176 -15.08 14.33 11.07
N GLU A 177 -14.26 13.59 11.81
CA GLU A 177 -13.06 12.98 11.26
C GLU A 177 -13.37 11.93 10.18
N PHE A 178 -14.36 11.07 10.38
CA PHE A 178 -14.83 10.16 9.36
C PHE A 178 -15.30 10.85 8.08
N LEU A 179 -15.98 12.02 8.21
CA LEU A 179 -16.36 12.83 7.04
C LEU A 179 -15.12 13.34 6.30
N ARG A 180 -14.12 13.88 7.01
CA ARG A 180 -12.86 14.36 6.45
C ARG A 180 -12.10 13.25 5.72
N LEU A 181 -12.05 12.06 6.31
CA LEU A 181 -11.40 10.89 5.70
C LEU A 181 -12.16 10.37 4.49
N SER A 182 -13.50 10.41 4.52
CA SER A 182 -14.33 10.05 3.38
C SER A 182 -14.10 11.00 2.20
N GLU A 183 -14.08 12.32 2.45
CA GLU A 183 -13.74 13.34 1.44
C GLU A 183 -12.36 13.07 0.83
N LYS A 184 -11.34 12.85 1.67
CA LYS A 184 -9.97 12.59 1.22
C LYS A 184 -9.85 11.30 0.37
N ALA A 185 -10.57 10.25 0.74
CA ALA A 185 -10.53 8.98 0.02
C ALA A 185 -11.31 9.06 -1.31
N THR A 186 -12.52 9.65 -1.31
CA THR A 186 -13.34 9.76 -2.52
C THR A 186 -12.79 10.79 -3.52
N ALA A 187 -12.16 11.87 -3.08
CA ALA A 187 -11.46 12.80 -3.96
C ALA A 187 -10.36 12.08 -4.76
N ARG A 188 -9.56 11.21 -4.11
CA ARG A 188 -8.55 10.39 -4.78
C ARG A 188 -9.16 9.37 -5.73
N LEU A 189 -10.33 8.84 -5.39
CA LEU A 189 -11.07 7.90 -6.23
C LEU A 189 -11.50 8.60 -7.54
N ARG A 190 -12.12 9.79 -7.43
CA ARG A 190 -12.55 10.60 -8.58
C ARG A 190 -11.38 11.11 -9.43
N GLU A 191 -10.26 11.51 -8.81
CA GLU A 191 -9.03 11.90 -9.52
C GLU A 191 -8.53 10.81 -10.47
N ARG A 192 -8.77 9.53 -10.11
CA ARG A 192 -8.40 8.35 -10.92
C ARG A 192 -9.53 7.80 -11.77
N SER A 193 -10.69 8.46 -11.78
CA SER A 193 -11.89 7.99 -12.47
C SER A 193 -12.32 6.57 -12.03
N LEU A 194 -12.13 6.26 -10.73
CA LEU A 194 -12.48 4.99 -10.14
C LEU A 194 -13.76 5.09 -9.30
N TYR A 195 -14.41 3.95 -9.11
CA TYR A 195 -15.56 3.75 -8.24
C TYR A 195 -15.26 2.63 -7.26
N ALA A 196 -15.84 2.68 -6.07
CA ALA A 196 -15.70 1.65 -5.05
C ALA A 196 -17.02 0.94 -4.78
N LYS A 197 -16.98 -0.38 -4.68
CA LYS A 197 -18.15 -1.20 -4.33
C LYS A 197 -18.19 -1.56 -2.87
N THR A 198 -17.04 -1.59 -2.18
CA THR A 198 -16.96 -1.93 -0.76
C THR A 198 -16.38 -0.76 0.03
N ILE A 199 -17.08 -0.38 1.10
CA ILE A 199 -16.66 0.67 2.01
C ILE A 199 -16.40 0.02 3.36
N SER A 200 -15.23 0.29 3.93
CA SER A 200 -14.79 -0.26 5.21
C SER A 200 -14.40 0.86 6.16
N ILE A 201 -14.70 0.67 7.44
CA ILE A 201 -14.13 1.49 8.52
C ILE A 201 -13.14 0.67 9.34
N LYS A 202 -12.13 1.36 9.82
CA LYS A 202 -11.18 0.86 10.81
C LYS A 202 -11.29 1.76 12.04
N VAL A 203 -11.45 1.15 13.21
CA VAL A 203 -11.32 1.83 14.50
C VAL A 203 -10.29 1.12 15.35
N ARG A 204 -9.43 1.89 16.00
CA ARG A 204 -8.47 1.37 16.97
C ARG A 204 -8.72 2.02 18.32
N PHE A 205 -8.83 1.22 19.33
CA PHE A 205 -9.07 1.63 20.71
C PHE A 205 -7.77 2.04 21.43
N ALA A 206 -7.90 2.63 22.60
CA ALA A 206 -6.78 3.01 23.46
C ALA A 206 -5.86 1.85 23.83
N ASP A 207 -6.40 0.63 23.96
CA ASP A 207 -5.66 -0.61 24.22
C ASP A 207 -5.00 -1.22 22.96
N PHE A 208 -5.00 -0.48 21.85
CA PHE A 208 -4.51 -0.90 20.52
C PHE A 208 -5.32 -2.02 19.84
N THR A 209 -6.40 -2.50 20.45
CA THR A 209 -7.34 -3.40 19.76
C THR A 209 -7.91 -2.69 18.53
N THR A 210 -7.95 -3.40 17.40
CA THR A 210 -8.45 -2.84 16.14
C THR A 210 -9.65 -3.63 15.64
N VAL A 211 -10.72 -2.93 15.29
CA VAL A 211 -11.92 -3.49 14.71
C VAL A 211 -12.12 -2.91 13.31
N ASN A 212 -12.40 -3.78 12.35
CA ASN A 212 -12.79 -3.39 11.00
C ASN A 212 -14.24 -3.82 10.75
N ARG A 213 -15.00 -3.00 10.01
CA ARG A 213 -16.34 -3.31 9.51
C ARG A 213 -16.46 -2.84 8.09
N SER A 214 -17.12 -3.63 7.25
CA SER A 214 -17.30 -3.32 5.84
C SER A 214 -18.73 -3.52 5.39
N LYS A 215 -19.09 -2.82 4.31
CA LYS A 215 -20.34 -3.01 3.59
C LYS A 215 -20.06 -2.98 2.10
N THR A 216 -20.46 -4.05 1.41
CA THR A 216 -20.46 -4.10 -0.05
C THR A 216 -21.80 -3.63 -0.56
N LEU A 217 -21.79 -2.68 -1.49
CA LEU A 217 -22.95 -2.07 -2.11
C LEU A 217 -23.35 -2.86 -3.36
N SER A 218 -24.61 -2.73 -3.78
CA SER A 218 -25.09 -3.29 -5.04
C SER A 218 -24.50 -2.58 -6.25
N LEU A 219 -24.36 -1.24 -6.17
CA LEU A 219 -23.75 -0.40 -7.18
C LEU A 219 -22.48 0.27 -6.64
N PRO A 220 -21.43 0.42 -7.46
CA PRO A 220 -20.24 1.15 -7.07
C PRO A 220 -20.51 2.65 -7.02
N ILE A 221 -19.84 3.35 -6.10
CA ILE A 221 -19.99 4.79 -5.85
C ILE A 221 -18.65 5.50 -5.81
N ASP A 222 -18.67 6.82 -6.08
CA ASP A 222 -17.53 7.74 -5.92
C ASP A 222 -17.87 8.99 -5.09
N SER A 223 -19.13 9.09 -4.62
CA SER A 223 -19.65 10.23 -3.86
C SER A 223 -19.18 10.20 -2.40
N THR A 224 -18.71 11.34 -1.92
CA THR A 224 -18.35 11.56 -0.51
C THR A 224 -19.58 11.41 0.38
N HIS A 225 -20.71 11.98 -0.04
CA HIS A 225 -21.95 11.94 0.74
C HIS A 225 -22.43 10.50 0.97
N GLU A 226 -22.51 9.71 -0.09
CA GLU A 226 -22.96 8.31 -0.01
C GLU A 226 -21.98 7.46 0.80
N THR A 227 -20.67 7.66 0.58
CA THR A 227 -19.61 6.99 1.35
C THR A 227 -19.74 7.30 2.84
N TYR A 228 -19.92 8.58 3.20
CA TYR A 228 -20.04 8.99 4.60
C TYR A 228 -21.30 8.42 5.27
N GLU A 229 -22.43 8.35 4.58
CA GLU A 229 -23.63 7.72 5.12
C GLU A 229 -23.40 6.23 5.44
N VAL A 230 -22.67 5.51 4.57
CA VAL A 230 -22.30 4.11 4.84
C VAL A 230 -21.36 4.03 6.03
N VAL A 231 -20.32 4.87 6.08
CA VAL A 231 -19.33 4.95 7.18
C VAL A 231 -20.03 5.21 8.52
N LYS A 232 -20.95 6.19 8.56
CA LYS A 232 -21.74 6.53 9.73
C LYS A 232 -22.57 5.36 10.23
N ASN A 233 -23.26 4.66 9.32
CA ASN A 233 -24.02 3.47 9.65
C ASN A 233 -23.15 2.32 10.18
N LEU A 234 -21.97 2.10 9.60
CA LEU A 234 -21.01 1.10 10.08
C LEU A 234 -20.47 1.46 11.47
N TYR A 235 -20.22 2.74 11.73
CA TYR A 235 -19.76 3.22 13.03
C TYR A 235 -20.84 3.00 14.11
N TYR A 236 -22.07 3.41 13.87
CA TYR A 236 -23.17 3.20 14.82
C TYR A 236 -23.49 1.71 15.07
N ALA A 237 -23.30 0.87 14.06
CA ALA A 237 -23.46 -0.58 14.18
C ALA A 237 -22.45 -1.23 15.15
N LEU A 238 -21.32 -0.56 15.46
CA LEU A 238 -20.37 -1.02 16.46
C LEU A 238 -20.93 -0.93 17.89
N ARG A 239 -21.97 -0.10 18.13
CA ARG A 239 -22.62 0.10 19.45
C ARG A 239 -21.60 0.40 20.56
N LEU A 240 -20.67 1.30 20.25
CA LEU A 240 -19.62 1.69 21.18
C LEU A 240 -20.19 2.60 22.28
N ASP A 241 -20.04 2.19 23.54
CA ASP A 241 -20.46 2.95 24.70
C ASP A 241 -19.21 3.44 25.43
N ARG A 242 -19.00 4.76 25.54
CA ARG A 242 -17.91 5.42 26.29
C ARG A 242 -16.50 4.90 26.00
N VAL A 243 -16.22 4.58 24.75
CA VAL A 243 -14.95 3.95 24.34
C VAL A 243 -14.05 5.00 23.70
N ARG A 244 -12.81 5.09 24.16
CA ARG A 244 -11.82 6.00 23.60
C ARG A 244 -11.18 5.39 22.35
N LEU A 245 -11.24 6.16 21.26
CA LEU A 245 -10.63 5.79 19.99
C LEU A 245 -9.30 6.53 19.79
N ARG A 246 -8.29 5.75 19.44
CA ARG A 246 -6.95 6.22 19.08
C ARG A 246 -6.81 6.49 17.59
N LEU A 247 -7.49 5.72 16.73
CA LEU A 247 -7.38 5.84 15.29
C LEU A 247 -8.73 5.53 14.66
N VAL A 248 -9.06 6.30 13.62
CA VAL A 248 -10.14 6.00 12.70
C VAL A 248 -9.64 5.98 11.25
N GLY A 249 -10.28 5.19 10.41
CA GLY A 249 -9.92 5.09 9.01
C GLY A 249 -11.11 4.69 8.15
N VAL A 250 -11.06 5.11 6.88
CA VAL A 250 -12.00 4.76 5.82
C VAL A 250 -11.21 4.10 4.69
N SER A 251 -11.69 2.97 4.18
CA SER A 251 -11.12 2.28 3.03
C SER A 251 -12.20 2.05 1.98
N LEU A 252 -11.85 2.31 0.74
CA LEU A 252 -12.64 2.10 -0.46
C LEU A 252 -12.02 0.93 -1.23
N GLU A 253 -12.76 -0.14 -1.42
CA GLU A 253 -12.26 -1.43 -1.93
C GLU A 253 -13.14 -1.95 -3.07
N ASN A 254 -12.68 -2.99 -3.77
CA ASN A 254 -13.33 -3.52 -4.95
C ASN A 254 -13.54 -2.41 -5.98
N LEU A 255 -12.39 -1.78 -6.35
CA LEU A 255 -12.35 -0.65 -7.28
C LEU A 255 -12.66 -1.09 -8.70
N CYS A 256 -13.39 -0.26 -9.46
CA CYS A 256 -13.71 -0.48 -10.86
C CYS A 256 -13.72 0.85 -11.63
N LEU A 257 -13.54 0.78 -12.95
CA LEU A 257 -13.53 1.93 -13.85
C LEU A 257 -14.94 2.38 -14.27
N GLU A 258 -15.92 1.49 -14.17
CA GLU A 258 -17.29 1.77 -14.61
C GLU A 258 -18.26 1.65 -13.45
N ALA A 259 -19.05 2.71 -13.22
CA ALA A 259 -20.32 2.58 -12.54
C ALA A 259 -21.39 2.25 -13.58
N ALA A 260 -22.09 1.15 -13.44
CA ALA A 260 -23.35 0.97 -14.17
C ALA A 260 -24.33 2.05 -13.68
N GLU A 261 -24.44 3.16 -14.41
CA GLU A 261 -25.47 4.17 -14.14
C GLU A 261 -26.82 3.56 -14.49
N GLN A 262 -27.51 3.01 -13.49
CA GLN A 262 -28.92 2.76 -13.64
C GLN A 262 -29.65 4.08 -13.46
N LEU A 263 -30.05 4.71 -14.57
CA LEU A 263 -30.90 5.89 -14.56
C LEU A 263 -32.21 5.53 -13.85
N ILE A 264 -32.42 6.10 -12.67
CA ILE A 264 -33.69 5.96 -11.94
C ILE A 264 -34.66 6.97 -12.57
N LEU A 265 -35.72 6.49 -13.16
CA LEU A 265 -36.79 7.32 -13.72
C LEU A 265 -37.35 8.24 -12.62
N GLY A 266 -37.24 9.55 -12.76
CA GLY A 266 -37.62 10.53 -11.74
C GLY A 266 -36.53 10.88 -10.71
N GLY A 267 -35.29 10.38 -10.87
CA GLY A 267 -34.13 10.82 -10.09
C GLY A 267 -33.83 12.31 -10.34
N ARG A 268 -33.23 12.99 -9.36
CA ARG A 268 -32.80 14.39 -9.52
C ARG A 268 -31.73 14.47 -10.62
N GLU A 269 -31.93 15.37 -11.60
CA GLU A 269 -30.97 15.64 -12.69
C GLU A 269 -29.60 16.18 -12.17
N ARG A 270 -29.53 16.61 -10.93
CA ARG A 270 -28.31 17.13 -10.25
C ARG A 270 -28.17 16.46 -8.91
N GLY A 271 -27.18 15.59 -8.78
CA GLY A 271 -26.88 14.84 -7.58
C GLY A 271 -25.67 15.39 -6.81
N TRP A 272 -25.34 14.74 -5.71
CA TRP A 272 -24.14 15.04 -4.92
C TRP A 272 -22.86 14.96 -5.73
N ARG A 273 -22.80 14.03 -6.69
CA ARG A 273 -21.64 13.79 -7.55
C ARG A 273 -21.25 15.02 -8.37
N GLU A 274 -22.23 15.73 -8.97
CA GLU A 274 -21.97 16.94 -9.74
C GLU A 274 -21.48 18.08 -8.83
N ALA A 275 -22.04 18.20 -7.64
CA ALA A 275 -21.60 19.17 -6.65
C ALA A 275 -20.16 18.88 -6.20
N GLU A 276 -19.84 17.62 -5.89
CA GLU A 276 -18.51 17.19 -5.49
C GLU A 276 -17.48 17.36 -6.60
N SER A 277 -17.84 17.06 -7.85
CA SER A 277 -16.98 17.34 -9.01
C SER A 277 -16.72 18.84 -9.20
N ALA A 278 -17.68 19.70 -8.88
CA ALA A 278 -17.47 21.15 -8.90
C ALA A 278 -16.54 21.60 -7.78
N VAL A 279 -16.65 21.00 -6.59
CA VAL A 279 -15.72 21.20 -5.45
C VAL A 279 -14.31 20.77 -5.84
N ASP A 280 -14.13 19.58 -6.44
CA ASP A 280 -12.83 19.10 -6.88
C ASP A 280 -12.18 20.06 -7.88
N ARG A 281 -12.93 20.57 -8.86
CA ARG A 281 -12.43 21.59 -9.82
C ARG A 281 -12.04 22.89 -9.13
N ALA A 282 -12.82 23.34 -8.13
CA ALA A 282 -12.49 24.53 -7.38
C ALA A 282 -11.22 24.35 -6.56
N GLN A 283 -11.07 23.20 -5.88
CA GLN A 283 -9.86 22.87 -5.12
C GLN A 283 -8.63 22.72 -6.00
N ALA A 284 -8.76 22.15 -7.21
CA ALA A 284 -7.67 22.07 -8.16
C ALA A 284 -7.18 23.46 -8.64
N ARG A 285 -8.10 24.43 -8.76
CA ARG A 285 -7.80 25.81 -9.21
C ARG A 285 -7.31 26.72 -8.10
N PHE A 286 -7.89 26.63 -6.92
CA PHE A 286 -7.70 27.59 -5.81
C PHE A 286 -6.92 26.98 -4.62
N GLY A 287 -6.53 25.73 -4.71
CA GLY A 287 -5.82 25.01 -3.65
C GLY A 287 -6.74 24.12 -2.81
N ARG A 288 -6.14 23.09 -2.22
CA ARG A 288 -6.85 22.17 -1.33
C ARG A 288 -7.41 22.91 -0.13
N GLY A 289 -8.69 22.64 0.19
CA GLY A 289 -9.38 23.27 1.32
C GLY A 289 -10.06 24.59 1.01
N SER A 290 -9.99 25.11 -0.24
CA SER A 290 -10.72 26.32 -0.68
C SER A 290 -12.24 26.18 -0.59
N VAL A 291 -12.74 24.95 -0.70
CA VAL A 291 -14.16 24.61 -0.49
C VAL A 291 -14.20 23.39 0.42
N ARG A 292 -14.97 23.48 1.50
CA ARG A 292 -15.14 22.39 2.48
C ARG A 292 -16.60 22.23 2.87
N PRO A 293 -17.06 21.04 3.24
CA PRO A 293 -18.33 20.86 3.90
C PRO A 293 -18.40 21.72 5.16
N ALA A 294 -19.51 22.42 5.39
CA ALA A 294 -19.67 23.31 6.56
C ALA A 294 -19.38 22.61 7.90
N ARG A 295 -19.65 21.31 8.00
CA ARG A 295 -19.35 20.50 9.19
C ARG A 295 -17.85 20.33 9.46
N LEU A 296 -16.99 20.59 8.48
CA LEU A 296 -15.52 20.53 8.60
C LEU A 296 -14.88 21.90 8.86
N LEU A 297 -15.68 22.97 8.95
CA LEU A 297 -15.19 24.28 9.35
C LEU A 297 -14.97 24.26 10.86
N SER A 298 -13.77 24.61 11.30
CA SER A 298 -13.50 24.87 12.72
C SER A 298 -14.06 26.26 13.10
N ARG A 299 -14.42 26.48 14.37
CA ARG A 299 -14.83 27.81 14.85
C ARG A 299 -13.73 28.86 14.71
N GLU A 300 -12.48 28.45 14.47
CA GLU A 300 -11.34 29.32 14.23
C GLU A 300 -11.26 29.80 12.77
N ASP A 301 -11.93 29.12 11.82
CA ASP A 301 -12.00 29.50 10.40
C ASP A 301 -13.11 30.59 10.14
N GLU A 302 -13.87 31.00 11.16
CA GLU A 302 -14.94 32.01 11.07
C GLU A 302 -14.47 33.45 11.37
N THR A 303 -13.18 33.68 11.61
CA THR A 303 -12.56 35.00 11.83
C THR A 303 -11.62 35.37 10.71
#